data_d7e23e60f000b722a16a9570d89792d2
#
_entry.id   d7e23e60f000b722a16a9570d89792d2
#
_cell.length_a   1.000
_cell.length_b   1.000
_cell.length_c   1.000
_cell.angle_alpha   90.00
_cell.angle_beta   90.00
_cell.angle_gamma   90.00
#
_symmetry.space_group_name_H-M   'P 1'
#
loop_
_entity.id
_entity.type
_entity.pdbx_description
1 polymer ?
#
loop_
_entity_poly.entity_id
_entity_poly.type
_entity_poly.pdbx_seq_one_letter_code
_entity_poly.pdbx_strand_id
1 'polypeptide(L)'
;FATAVSVKDKTHLVDVVGTGGDGAHTFNISTASMFVASAAGAKIAKHGNRGVSSKSGSADVLEALGVKLNLSATAVSQCIEQLGIGFMFAPNHHPAMKNVVPVRKDLGVRTIFNILGPLTNPAKAPNILMGVFHPELVATQAKVLQLMGAEHALVVHGNDGLDEITLSGSTMVAELRNGQISQYEIAPSDFGIAIASMENLKVADAQESKAIILNIMNNQSGPARDVVCLNTGATLYAANVCKSIAEGVQLASSTCLLYTSP
;
A
#
# COMPACT_ATOMS: atom_id res chain seq x y z
N PHE A 1 -15.53 3.44 -18.02
CA PHE A 1 -15.29 4.62 -17.18
C PHE A 1 -15.31 4.17 -15.72
N ALA A 2 -14.35 4.65 -14.91
CA ALA A 2 -14.31 4.35 -13.47
C ALA A 2 -15.36 5.21 -12.73
N THR A 3 -15.96 4.63 -11.67
CA THR A 3 -16.79 5.39 -10.73
C THR A 3 -15.87 6.16 -9.79
N ALA A 4 -15.79 7.48 -9.98
CA ALA A 4 -14.90 8.35 -9.23
C ALA A 4 -15.37 8.55 -7.77
N VAL A 5 -14.40 8.72 -6.87
CA VAL A 5 -14.60 9.14 -5.47
C VAL A 5 -14.11 10.58 -5.35
N SER A 6 -15.02 11.50 -4.98
CA SER A 6 -14.70 12.92 -4.86
C SER A 6 -14.24 13.23 -3.45
N VAL A 7 -12.95 13.53 -3.28
CA VAL A 7 -12.37 14.00 -2.00
C VAL A 7 -12.10 15.50 -2.13
N LYS A 8 -12.67 16.29 -1.23
CA LYS A 8 -12.60 17.76 -1.29
C LYS A 8 -11.22 18.27 -0.92
N ASP A 9 -10.70 17.80 0.21
CA ASP A 9 -9.38 18.18 0.68
C ASP A 9 -8.39 17.04 0.46
N LYS A 10 -7.50 17.24 -0.51
CA LYS A 10 -6.47 16.27 -0.90
C LYS A 10 -5.13 16.48 -0.18
N THR A 11 -5.08 17.38 0.80
CA THR A 11 -3.89 17.54 1.64
C THR A 11 -3.56 16.21 2.32
N HIS A 12 -2.34 15.73 2.16
CA HIS A 12 -1.84 14.44 2.64
C HIS A 12 -2.61 13.22 2.14
N LEU A 13 -3.39 13.35 1.04
CA LEU A 13 -4.09 12.22 0.43
C LEU A 13 -3.11 11.34 -0.32
N VAL A 14 -3.08 10.05 0.02
CA VAL A 14 -2.15 9.07 -0.54
C VAL A 14 -2.83 7.73 -0.80
N ASP A 15 -2.45 7.06 -1.89
CA ASP A 15 -2.72 5.64 -2.11
C ASP A 15 -1.52 4.81 -1.65
N VAL A 16 -1.79 3.66 -1.06
CA VAL A 16 -0.78 2.66 -0.65
C VAL A 16 -1.14 1.35 -1.31
N VAL A 17 -0.43 0.99 -2.36
CA VAL A 17 -0.83 -0.11 -3.25
C VAL A 17 0.37 -0.88 -3.76
N GLY A 18 0.20 -2.18 -3.99
CA GLY A 18 1.13 -3.01 -4.72
C GLY A 18 0.49 -3.55 -6.00
N THR A 19 1.31 -3.92 -6.97
CA THR A 19 0.85 -4.62 -8.18
C THR A 19 0.34 -6.02 -7.88
N GLY A 20 0.77 -6.58 -6.75
CA GLY A 20 0.59 -7.99 -6.45
C GLY A 20 1.40 -8.88 -7.39
N GLY A 21 1.28 -10.19 -7.22
CA GLY A 21 1.91 -11.15 -8.12
C GLY A 21 3.40 -11.38 -7.86
N ASP A 22 3.93 -10.92 -6.76
CA ASP A 22 5.31 -11.13 -6.30
C ASP A 22 5.58 -12.59 -5.88
N GLY A 23 4.54 -13.34 -5.52
CA GLY A 23 4.65 -14.72 -5.06
C GLY A 23 5.17 -14.86 -3.62
N ALA A 24 5.33 -13.77 -2.90
CA ALA A 24 5.88 -13.77 -1.54
C ALA A 24 4.90 -14.35 -0.50
N HIS A 25 3.59 -14.24 -0.75
CA HIS A 25 2.53 -14.72 0.15
C HIS A 25 2.60 -14.17 1.58
N THR A 26 3.16 -12.98 1.76
CA THR A 26 3.22 -12.30 3.05
C THR A 26 1.83 -11.85 3.51
N PHE A 27 1.70 -11.55 4.81
CA PHE A 27 0.52 -10.83 5.27
C PHE A 27 0.39 -9.48 4.55
N ASN A 28 -0.80 -8.87 4.62
CA ASN A 28 -1.09 -7.66 3.85
C ASN A 28 -0.39 -6.42 4.46
N ILE A 29 0.89 -6.23 4.15
CA ILE A 29 1.77 -5.16 4.68
C ILE A 29 1.17 -3.80 4.38
N SER A 30 0.84 -3.49 3.12
CA SER A 30 0.24 -2.21 2.73
C SER A 30 -1.11 -1.94 3.39
N THR A 31 -1.90 -3.01 3.70
CA THR A 31 -3.16 -2.87 4.43
C THR A 31 -2.91 -2.57 5.92
N ALA A 32 -1.92 -3.17 6.54
CA ALA A 32 -1.52 -2.83 7.90
C ALA A 32 -0.99 -1.38 7.96
N SER A 33 -0.13 -1.01 7.02
CA SER A 33 0.48 0.32 6.92
C SER A 33 -0.56 1.43 6.76
N MET A 34 -1.67 1.18 6.04
CA MET A 34 -2.71 2.21 5.86
C MET A 34 -3.35 2.65 7.18
N PHE A 35 -3.53 1.74 8.15
CA PHE A 35 -4.09 2.08 9.46
C PHE A 35 -3.13 2.95 10.26
N VAL A 36 -1.86 2.56 10.32
CA VAL A 36 -0.83 3.31 11.05
C VAL A 36 -0.60 4.68 10.39
N ALA A 37 -0.53 4.75 9.07
CA ALA A 37 -0.36 6.00 8.35
C ALA A 37 -1.54 6.96 8.54
N SER A 38 -2.78 6.46 8.55
CA SER A 38 -3.96 7.27 8.83
C SER A 38 -3.93 7.83 10.26
N ALA A 39 -3.59 6.99 11.24
CA ALA A 39 -3.43 7.42 12.62
C ALA A 39 -2.31 8.44 12.84
N ALA A 40 -1.28 8.40 11.98
CA ALA A 40 -0.16 9.34 11.98
C ALA A 40 -0.43 10.63 11.18
N GLY A 41 -1.64 10.82 10.64
CA GLY A 41 -2.08 12.08 10.01
C GLY A 41 -2.15 12.07 8.47
N ALA A 42 -1.85 10.97 7.80
CA ALA A 42 -2.13 10.85 6.37
C ALA A 42 -3.61 10.59 6.11
N LYS A 43 -4.12 11.04 4.96
CA LYS A 43 -5.43 10.62 4.44
C LYS A 43 -5.23 9.49 3.46
N ILE A 44 -5.80 8.34 3.75
CA ILE A 44 -5.62 7.14 2.94
C ILE A 44 -6.80 6.93 2.00
N ALA A 45 -6.53 6.94 0.72
CA ALA A 45 -7.46 6.54 -0.34
C ALA A 45 -6.98 5.25 -0.98
N LYS A 46 -7.08 4.13 -0.24
CA LYS A 46 -6.55 2.85 -0.72
C LYS A 46 -7.45 2.22 -1.76
N HIS A 47 -6.87 1.96 -2.95
CA HIS A 47 -7.51 1.18 -3.99
C HIS A 47 -7.01 -0.26 -3.93
N GLY A 48 -7.92 -1.23 -3.91
CA GLY A 48 -7.52 -2.61 -3.75
C GLY A 48 -8.56 -3.63 -4.19
N ASN A 49 -8.15 -4.89 -4.21
CA ASN A 49 -8.95 -6.03 -4.67
C ASN A 49 -8.77 -7.25 -3.76
N ARG A 50 -9.53 -8.31 -4.05
CA ARG A 50 -9.27 -9.65 -3.53
C ARG A 50 -8.00 -10.23 -4.13
N GLY A 51 -7.38 -11.17 -3.44
CA GLY A 51 -6.24 -11.93 -3.95
C GLY A 51 -6.61 -12.68 -5.24
N VAL A 52 -5.76 -12.55 -6.26
CA VAL A 52 -5.90 -13.31 -7.53
C VAL A 52 -4.83 -14.39 -7.58
N SER A 53 -3.59 -14.03 -7.28
CA SER A 53 -2.41 -14.92 -7.21
C SER A 53 -1.88 -15.09 -5.78
N SER A 54 -2.26 -14.21 -4.87
CA SER A 54 -1.94 -14.30 -3.44
C SER A 54 -3.05 -15.02 -2.68
N LYS A 55 -2.72 -15.59 -1.51
CA LYS A 55 -3.67 -16.27 -0.62
C LYS A 55 -4.60 -15.31 0.13
N SER A 56 -4.23 -14.02 0.19
CA SER A 56 -5.00 -12.97 0.85
C SER A 56 -4.76 -11.65 0.12
N GLY A 57 -5.82 -11.06 -0.43
CA GLY A 57 -5.80 -9.68 -0.95
C GLY A 57 -6.22 -8.67 0.12
N SER A 58 -6.04 -7.38 -0.18
CA SER A 58 -6.42 -6.30 0.74
C SER A 58 -7.91 -6.34 1.12
N ALA A 59 -8.79 -6.65 0.15
CA ALA A 59 -10.22 -6.79 0.41
C ALA A 59 -10.54 -7.98 1.32
N ASP A 60 -9.84 -9.11 1.15
CA ASP A 60 -10.09 -10.31 1.94
C ASP A 60 -9.77 -10.09 3.43
N VAL A 61 -8.63 -9.46 3.72
CA VAL A 61 -8.25 -9.18 5.11
C VAL A 61 -9.09 -8.07 5.74
N LEU A 62 -9.49 -7.06 4.97
CA LEU A 62 -10.40 -6.00 5.47
C LEU A 62 -11.78 -6.58 5.81
N GLU A 63 -12.31 -7.47 5.00
CA GLU A 63 -13.57 -8.17 5.28
C GLU A 63 -13.43 -9.07 6.53
N ALA A 64 -12.30 -9.77 6.68
CA ALA A 64 -11.99 -10.53 7.90
C ALA A 64 -11.89 -9.64 9.15
N LEU A 65 -11.44 -8.39 9.02
CA LEU A 65 -11.44 -7.37 10.08
C LEU A 65 -12.83 -6.77 10.35
N GLY A 66 -13.86 -7.12 9.56
CA GLY A 66 -15.22 -6.61 9.70
C GLY A 66 -15.53 -5.34 8.91
N VAL A 67 -14.64 -4.90 8.03
CA VAL A 67 -14.86 -3.73 7.18
C VAL A 67 -15.86 -4.06 6.07
N LYS A 68 -16.86 -3.18 5.87
CA LYS A 68 -17.81 -3.29 4.75
C LYS A 68 -17.16 -2.83 3.45
N LEU A 69 -17.01 -3.73 2.49
CA LEU A 69 -16.36 -3.44 1.20
C LEU A 69 -17.30 -2.73 0.20
N ASN A 70 -18.61 -3.02 0.27
CA ASN A 70 -19.60 -2.53 -0.68
C ASN A 70 -20.17 -1.18 -0.25
N LEU A 71 -19.32 -0.16 -0.21
CA LEU A 71 -19.72 1.22 0.03
C LEU A 71 -19.93 1.96 -1.29
N SER A 72 -20.84 2.94 -1.29
CA SER A 72 -20.96 3.89 -2.40
C SER A 72 -19.75 4.83 -2.46
N ALA A 73 -19.48 5.40 -3.63
CA ALA A 73 -18.40 6.38 -3.79
C ALA A 73 -18.52 7.57 -2.80
N THR A 74 -19.75 8.01 -2.51
CA THR A 74 -20.02 9.06 -1.52
C THR A 74 -19.67 8.61 -0.11
N ALA A 75 -20.03 7.37 0.27
CA ALA A 75 -19.69 6.85 1.61
C ALA A 75 -18.17 6.67 1.78
N VAL A 76 -17.48 6.22 0.74
CA VAL A 76 -15.99 6.13 0.77
C VAL A 76 -15.38 7.52 0.94
N SER A 77 -15.89 8.53 0.20
CA SER A 77 -15.44 9.93 0.36
C SER A 77 -15.62 10.41 1.79
N GLN A 78 -16.79 10.16 2.39
CA GLN A 78 -17.06 10.51 3.80
C GLN A 78 -16.09 9.79 4.77
N CYS A 79 -15.79 8.52 4.54
CA CYS A 79 -14.79 7.81 5.35
C CYS A 79 -13.42 8.48 5.28
N ILE A 80 -12.95 8.85 4.08
CA ILE A 80 -11.67 9.54 3.91
C ILE A 80 -11.69 10.90 4.63
N GLU A 81 -12.76 11.67 4.48
CA GLU A 81 -12.86 13.02 5.06
C GLU A 81 -13.03 13.03 6.58
N GLN A 82 -13.77 12.07 7.15
CA GLN A 82 -14.09 12.04 8.57
C GLN A 82 -13.16 11.17 9.41
N LEU A 83 -12.71 10.05 8.84
CA LEU A 83 -11.89 9.05 9.54
C LEU A 83 -10.43 9.06 9.06
N GLY A 84 -10.10 9.81 8.01
CA GLY A 84 -8.77 9.81 7.42
C GLY A 84 -8.46 8.55 6.58
N ILE A 85 -9.43 7.64 6.39
CA ILE A 85 -9.17 6.37 5.71
C ILE A 85 -10.41 5.91 4.93
N GLY A 86 -10.21 5.50 3.68
CA GLY A 86 -11.24 4.88 2.86
C GLY A 86 -10.67 3.81 1.95
N PHE A 87 -11.43 2.72 1.79
CA PHE A 87 -11.09 1.62 0.91
C PHE A 87 -12.00 1.60 -0.31
N MET A 88 -11.40 1.63 -1.49
CA MET A 88 -12.08 1.56 -2.77
C MET A 88 -11.95 0.15 -3.34
N PHE A 89 -12.99 -0.66 -3.18
CA PHE A 89 -13.01 -2.01 -3.70
C PHE A 89 -13.11 -1.99 -5.23
N ALA A 90 -12.08 -2.46 -5.93
CA ALA A 90 -11.90 -2.31 -7.37
C ALA A 90 -13.12 -2.74 -8.22
N PRO A 91 -13.84 -3.85 -7.93
CA PRO A 91 -15.04 -4.22 -8.68
C PRO A 91 -16.17 -3.19 -8.65
N ASN A 92 -16.28 -2.39 -7.57
CA ASN A 92 -17.31 -1.37 -7.43
C ASN A 92 -17.00 -0.12 -8.27
N HIS A 93 -15.71 0.13 -8.52
CA HIS A 93 -15.25 1.33 -9.21
C HIS A 93 -14.90 1.12 -10.68
N HIS A 94 -14.64 -0.13 -11.09
CA HIS A 94 -14.24 -0.49 -12.46
C HIS A 94 -15.20 -1.53 -13.07
N PRO A 95 -16.47 -1.18 -13.36
CA PRO A 95 -17.49 -2.14 -13.82
C PRO A 95 -17.10 -2.85 -15.12
N ALA A 96 -16.34 -2.21 -16.00
CA ALA A 96 -15.85 -2.82 -17.24
C ALA A 96 -14.93 -4.03 -17.01
N MET A 97 -14.26 -4.09 -15.85
CA MET A 97 -13.39 -5.21 -15.49
C MET A 97 -14.14 -6.53 -15.33
N LYS A 98 -15.46 -6.53 -15.11
CA LYS A 98 -16.28 -7.74 -15.05
C LYS A 98 -16.11 -8.62 -16.29
N ASN A 99 -15.91 -8.00 -17.45
CA ASN A 99 -15.72 -8.71 -18.72
C ASN A 99 -14.31 -9.29 -18.88
N VAL A 100 -13.35 -8.77 -18.14
CA VAL A 100 -11.93 -9.16 -18.26
C VAL A 100 -11.53 -10.19 -17.19
N VAL A 101 -12.15 -10.15 -16.03
CA VAL A 101 -11.81 -11.02 -14.89
C VAL A 101 -11.91 -12.51 -15.22
N PRO A 102 -12.97 -13.03 -15.88
CA PRO A 102 -13.03 -14.45 -16.25
C PRO A 102 -11.86 -14.86 -17.15
N VAL A 103 -11.60 -14.09 -18.20
CA VAL A 103 -10.49 -14.35 -19.14
C VAL A 103 -9.13 -14.36 -18.43
N ARG A 104 -8.89 -13.41 -17.51
CA ARG A 104 -7.65 -13.38 -16.72
C ARG A 104 -7.50 -14.61 -15.84
N LYS A 105 -8.60 -15.08 -15.25
CA LYS A 105 -8.61 -16.27 -14.41
C LYS A 105 -8.30 -17.53 -15.23
N ASP A 106 -8.89 -17.64 -16.42
CA ASP A 106 -8.66 -18.77 -17.31
C ASP A 106 -7.23 -18.81 -17.87
N LEU A 107 -6.65 -17.64 -18.16
CA LEU A 107 -5.27 -17.53 -18.62
C LEU A 107 -4.25 -17.90 -17.53
N GLY A 108 -4.54 -17.62 -16.25
CA GLY A 108 -3.66 -17.96 -15.13
C GLY A 108 -2.27 -17.29 -15.13
N VAL A 109 -2.06 -16.30 -16.01
CA VAL A 109 -0.77 -15.62 -16.19
C VAL A 109 -0.86 -14.12 -15.83
N ARG A 110 0.29 -13.51 -15.55
CA ARG A 110 0.37 -12.06 -15.40
C ARG A 110 0.05 -11.36 -16.72
N THR A 111 -0.70 -10.28 -16.65
CA THR A 111 -1.07 -9.46 -17.80
C THR A 111 -0.83 -7.99 -17.49
N ILE A 112 -0.97 -7.12 -18.48
CA ILE A 112 -0.88 -5.66 -18.28
C ILE A 112 -1.83 -5.15 -17.19
N PHE A 113 -2.95 -5.82 -16.94
CA PHE A 113 -3.89 -5.44 -15.87
C PHE A 113 -3.31 -5.56 -14.47
N ASN A 114 -2.22 -6.31 -14.27
CA ASN A 114 -1.54 -6.37 -12.98
C ASN A 114 -0.81 -5.06 -12.67
N ILE A 115 -0.31 -4.37 -13.69
CA ILE A 115 0.43 -3.10 -13.52
C ILE A 115 -0.45 -1.87 -13.69
N LEU A 116 -1.63 -2.00 -14.29
CA LEU A 116 -2.56 -0.87 -14.50
C LEU A 116 -3.41 -0.56 -13.27
N GLY A 117 -3.69 -1.56 -12.42
CA GLY A 117 -4.54 -1.39 -11.22
C GLY A 117 -4.11 -0.23 -10.34
N PRO A 118 -2.84 -0.16 -9.92
CA PRO A 118 -2.33 0.93 -9.09
C PRO A 118 -2.42 2.32 -9.74
N LEU A 119 -2.47 2.41 -11.07
CA LEU A 119 -2.56 3.68 -11.81
C LEU A 119 -3.99 4.23 -11.91
N THR A 120 -5.00 3.48 -11.48
CA THR A 120 -6.41 3.80 -11.72
C THR A 120 -7.19 4.14 -10.45
N ASN A 121 -6.54 4.76 -9.47
CA ASN A 121 -7.16 5.14 -8.20
C ASN A 121 -8.38 6.03 -8.42
N PRO A 122 -9.58 5.60 -7.97
CA PRO A 122 -10.83 6.34 -8.20
C PRO A 122 -10.91 7.72 -7.52
N ALA A 123 -10.15 7.94 -6.42
CA ALA A 123 -10.06 9.22 -5.72
C ALA A 123 -9.03 10.16 -6.37
N LYS A 124 -8.25 9.68 -7.35
CA LYS A 124 -7.13 10.42 -7.95
C LYS A 124 -6.25 11.04 -6.86
N ALA A 125 -5.79 10.19 -5.95
CA ALA A 125 -4.83 10.59 -4.92
C ALA A 125 -3.58 11.18 -5.59
N PRO A 126 -3.15 12.40 -5.21
CA PRO A 126 -1.99 13.03 -5.82
C PRO A 126 -0.68 12.37 -5.42
N ASN A 127 -0.69 11.63 -4.32
CA ASN A 127 0.48 10.96 -3.77
C ASN A 127 0.27 9.45 -3.74
N ILE A 128 1.37 8.69 -3.85
CA ILE A 128 1.31 7.23 -3.88
C ILE A 128 2.60 6.57 -3.36
N LEU A 129 2.45 5.53 -2.55
CA LEU A 129 3.46 4.49 -2.37
C LEU A 129 3.02 3.27 -3.18
N MET A 130 3.79 2.92 -4.21
CA MET A 130 3.48 1.83 -5.14
C MET A 130 4.57 0.75 -5.11
N GLY A 131 4.23 -0.44 -4.66
CA GLY A 131 5.08 -1.60 -4.82
C GLY A 131 4.93 -2.28 -6.19
N VAL A 132 6.03 -2.75 -6.76
CA VAL A 132 6.03 -3.45 -8.05
C VAL A 132 6.76 -4.78 -7.96
N PHE A 133 6.22 -5.81 -8.61
CA PHE A 133 6.75 -7.19 -8.56
C PHE A 133 8.03 -7.42 -9.37
N HIS A 134 8.51 -6.43 -10.12
CA HIS A 134 9.68 -6.57 -10.98
C HIS A 134 10.51 -5.28 -11.01
N PRO A 135 11.85 -5.34 -10.93
CA PRO A 135 12.70 -4.15 -10.84
C PRO A 135 12.58 -3.23 -12.05
N GLU A 136 12.38 -3.74 -13.26
CA GLU A 136 12.21 -2.93 -14.47
C GLU A 136 10.95 -2.04 -14.44
N LEU A 137 9.97 -2.38 -13.58
CA LEU A 137 8.77 -1.57 -13.42
C LEU A 137 9.00 -0.32 -12.56
N VAL A 138 10.05 -0.28 -11.74
CA VAL A 138 10.29 0.81 -10.79
C VAL A 138 10.38 2.16 -11.51
N ALA A 139 11.31 2.31 -12.44
CA ALA A 139 11.46 3.55 -13.21
C ALA A 139 10.30 3.79 -14.17
N THR A 140 9.80 2.71 -14.79
CA THR A 140 8.69 2.79 -15.76
C THR A 140 7.42 3.32 -15.11
N GLN A 141 7.02 2.79 -13.96
CA GLN A 141 5.81 3.23 -13.26
C GLN A 141 5.96 4.66 -12.71
N ALA A 142 7.13 5.04 -12.20
CA ALA A 142 7.40 6.41 -11.78
C ALA A 142 7.22 7.39 -12.96
N LYS A 143 7.69 7.03 -14.16
CA LYS A 143 7.50 7.84 -15.37
C LYS A 143 6.04 7.93 -15.78
N VAL A 144 5.29 6.85 -15.70
CA VAL A 144 3.84 6.86 -15.98
C VAL A 144 3.10 7.76 -14.97
N LEU A 145 3.40 7.65 -13.68
CA LEU A 145 2.81 8.51 -12.65
C LEU A 145 3.13 9.99 -12.87
N GLN A 146 4.35 10.31 -13.29
CA GLN A 146 4.73 11.68 -13.69
C GLN A 146 3.85 12.21 -14.84
N LEU A 147 3.68 11.40 -15.89
CA LEU A 147 2.83 11.76 -17.04
C LEU A 147 1.33 11.89 -16.67
N MET A 148 0.90 11.15 -15.66
CA MET A 148 -0.46 11.21 -15.12
C MET A 148 -0.69 12.38 -14.16
N GLY A 149 0.37 13.14 -13.80
CA GLY A 149 0.29 14.32 -12.93
C GLY A 149 0.30 14.00 -11.43
N ALA A 150 0.88 12.87 -11.01
CA ALA A 150 1.14 12.63 -9.60
C ALA A 150 2.11 13.69 -9.06
N GLU A 151 1.90 14.10 -7.79
CA GLU A 151 2.70 15.14 -7.15
C GLU A 151 3.92 14.55 -6.44
N HIS A 152 3.71 13.49 -5.65
CA HIS A 152 4.76 12.77 -4.95
C HIS A 152 4.49 11.26 -5.03
N ALA A 153 5.41 10.51 -5.59
CA ALA A 153 5.28 9.06 -5.71
C ALA A 153 6.58 8.36 -5.33
N LEU A 154 6.46 7.29 -4.59
CA LEU A 154 7.54 6.33 -4.36
C LEU A 154 7.13 5.02 -5.04
N VAL A 155 7.87 4.59 -6.05
CA VAL A 155 7.72 3.27 -6.67
C VAL A 155 8.84 2.38 -6.15
N VAL A 156 8.50 1.27 -5.53
CA VAL A 156 9.45 0.45 -4.77
C VAL A 156 9.44 -1.01 -5.20
N HIS A 157 10.59 -1.67 -5.06
CA HIS A 157 10.76 -3.10 -5.30
C HIS A 157 11.83 -3.66 -4.36
N GLY A 158 11.48 -4.59 -3.51
CA GLY A 158 12.42 -5.30 -2.65
C GLY A 158 13.34 -6.23 -3.46
N ASN A 159 14.64 -6.28 -3.13
CA ASN A 159 15.60 -7.13 -3.83
C ASN A 159 15.33 -8.64 -3.66
N ASP A 160 14.46 -9.02 -2.74
CA ASP A 160 13.92 -10.37 -2.57
C ASP A 160 12.69 -10.68 -3.44
N GLY A 161 12.29 -9.73 -4.30
CA GLY A 161 11.16 -9.84 -5.21
C GLY A 161 9.84 -9.29 -4.67
N LEU A 162 9.83 -8.79 -3.43
CA LEU A 162 8.64 -8.25 -2.77
C LEU A 162 8.16 -6.95 -3.44
N ASP A 163 6.85 -6.81 -3.65
CA ASP A 163 6.22 -5.57 -4.12
C ASP A 163 5.89 -4.59 -2.95
N GLU A 164 6.83 -4.48 -2.00
CA GLU A 164 6.82 -3.60 -0.84
C GLU A 164 8.27 -3.21 -0.48
N ILE A 165 8.48 -2.35 0.50
CA ILE A 165 9.79 -2.15 1.10
C ILE A 165 10.09 -3.34 2.02
N THR A 166 11.17 -4.07 1.73
CA THR A 166 11.50 -5.32 2.43
C THR A 166 12.36 -5.11 3.67
N LEU A 167 12.32 -6.09 4.61
CA LEU A 167 13.28 -6.19 5.71
C LEU A 167 14.48 -7.08 5.38
N SER A 168 14.44 -7.87 4.29
CA SER A 168 15.47 -8.88 4.04
C SER A 168 16.72 -8.33 3.35
N GLY A 169 16.68 -7.07 2.92
CA GLY A 169 17.81 -6.44 2.21
C GLY A 169 17.47 -5.06 1.68
N SER A 170 18.09 -4.69 0.55
CA SER A 170 17.82 -3.40 -0.08
C SER A 170 16.49 -3.39 -0.82
N THR A 171 15.95 -2.20 -1.01
CA THR A 171 14.76 -1.92 -1.82
C THR A 171 15.13 -0.83 -2.83
N MET A 172 14.87 -1.09 -4.10
CA MET A 172 14.98 -0.09 -5.16
C MET A 172 13.83 0.91 -5.04
N VAL A 173 14.13 2.19 -5.20
CA VAL A 173 13.15 3.28 -5.14
C VAL A 173 13.31 4.16 -6.37
N ALA A 174 12.19 4.45 -7.06
CA ALA A 174 12.10 5.60 -7.96
C ALA A 174 11.13 6.60 -7.32
N GLU A 175 11.66 7.76 -6.96
CA GLU A 175 10.91 8.85 -6.37
C GLU A 175 10.58 9.91 -7.41
N LEU A 176 9.29 10.18 -7.59
CA LEU A 176 8.80 11.36 -8.28
C LEU A 176 8.49 12.43 -7.23
N ARG A 177 9.19 13.56 -7.29
CA ARG A 177 8.94 14.72 -6.43
C ARG A 177 9.24 16.00 -7.16
N ASN A 178 8.39 17.01 -7.03
CA ASN A 178 8.54 18.30 -7.71
C ASN A 178 8.72 18.16 -9.23
N GLY A 179 8.04 17.18 -9.85
CA GLY A 179 8.12 16.92 -11.28
C GLY A 179 9.42 16.26 -11.76
N GLN A 180 10.32 15.87 -10.86
CA GLN A 180 11.58 15.18 -11.16
C GLN A 180 11.56 13.76 -10.65
N ILE A 181 12.22 12.84 -11.35
CA ILE A 181 12.37 11.44 -10.92
C ILE A 181 13.84 11.24 -10.56
N SER A 182 14.06 10.72 -9.34
CA SER A 182 15.35 10.21 -8.87
C SER A 182 15.24 8.73 -8.56
N GLN A 183 16.36 8.01 -8.66
CA GLN A 183 16.42 6.59 -8.32
C GLN A 183 17.53 6.37 -7.31
N TYR A 184 17.23 5.56 -6.30
CA TYR A 184 18.17 5.20 -5.23
C TYR A 184 17.77 3.87 -4.60
N GLU A 185 18.59 3.34 -3.72
CA GLU A 185 18.27 2.20 -2.87
C GLU A 185 18.18 2.62 -1.42
N ILE A 186 17.36 1.93 -0.66
CA ILE A 186 17.25 2.03 0.79
C ILE A 186 17.35 0.64 1.41
N ALA A 187 17.82 0.57 2.64
CA ALA A 187 17.89 -0.65 3.43
C ALA A 187 17.29 -0.41 4.83
N PRO A 188 16.80 -1.45 5.52
CA PRO A 188 16.29 -1.33 6.89
C PRO A 188 17.29 -0.66 7.86
N SER A 189 18.58 -0.93 7.68
CA SER A 189 19.67 -0.34 8.48
C SER A 189 19.74 1.18 8.40
N ASP A 190 19.31 1.80 7.29
CA ASP A 190 19.30 3.26 7.12
C ASP A 190 18.32 3.93 8.09
N PHE A 191 17.38 3.15 8.64
CA PHE A 191 16.34 3.58 9.56
C PHE A 191 16.48 2.98 10.96
N GLY A 192 17.62 2.36 11.27
CA GLY A 192 17.86 1.71 12.55
C GLY A 192 17.05 0.42 12.77
N ILE A 193 16.53 -0.17 11.69
CA ILE A 193 15.76 -1.42 11.72
C ILE A 193 16.70 -2.57 11.35
N ALA A 194 16.63 -3.66 12.11
CA ALA A 194 17.44 -4.86 11.84
C ALA A 194 16.96 -5.57 10.58
N ILE A 195 17.90 -6.08 9.78
CA ILE A 195 17.59 -6.98 8.66
C ILE A 195 16.99 -8.26 9.24
N ALA A 196 15.87 -8.69 8.65
CA ALA A 196 15.15 -9.88 9.09
C ALA A 196 14.58 -10.66 7.89
N SER A 197 14.44 -11.98 8.07
CA SER A 197 13.83 -12.83 7.06
C SER A 197 12.34 -12.56 6.95
N MET A 198 11.83 -12.51 5.70
CA MET A 198 10.41 -12.37 5.40
C MET A 198 9.65 -13.70 5.50
N GLU A 199 10.33 -14.85 5.69
CA GLU A 199 9.70 -16.17 5.75
C GLU A 199 8.65 -16.29 6.85
N ASN A 200 8.92 -15.72 8.02
CA ASN A 200 8.00 -15.73 9.17
C ASN A 200 6.81 -14.77 9.03
N LEU A 201 6.76 -14.02 7.93
CA LEU A 201 5.67 -13.09 7.61
C LEU A 201 4.70 -13.65 6.56
N LYS A 202 4.96 -14.87 6.07
CA LYS A 202 4.07 -15.59 5.15
C LYS A 202 2.81 -16.05 5.87
N VAL A 203 1.70 -16.02 5.15
CA VAL A 203 0.38 -16.43 5.65
C VAL A 203 -0.29 -17.41 4.70
N ALA A 204 -1.13 -18.27 5.26
CA ALA A 204 -1.92 -19.21 4.49
C ALA A 204 -3.25 -18.60 3.99
N ASP A 205 -3.79 -17.63 4.72
CA ASP A 205 -5.09 -17.01 4.41
C ASP A 205 -5.27 -15.60 5.04
N ALA A 206 -6.46 -15.04 4.84
CA ALA A 206 -6.83 -13.73 5.38
C ALA A 206 -6.99 -13.70 6.91
N GLN A 207 -7.26 -14.84 7.56
CA GLN A 207 -7.41 -14.90 9.03
C GLN A 207 -6.05 -14.83 9.71
N GLU A 208 -5.04 -15.50 9.17
CA GLU A 208 -3.66 -15.36 9.65
C GLU A 208 -3.14 -13.93 9.42
N SER A 209 -3.41 -13.34 8.25
CA SER A 209 -3.06 -11.94 7.97
C SER A 209 -3.73 -10.97 8.97
N LYS A 210 -5.03 -11.17 9.27
CA LYS A 210 -5.75 -10.42 10.29
C LYS A 210 -5.10 -10.54 11.66
N ALA A 211 -4.73 -11.75 12.07
CA ALA A 211 -4.10 -11.98 13.38
C ALA A 211 -2.79 -11.20 13.52
N ILE A 212 -1.95 -11.20 12.48
CA ILE A 212 -0.71 -10.42 12.45
C ILE A 212 -1.01 -8.92 12.55
N ILE A 213 -1.98 -8.40 11.77
CA ILE A 213 -2.37 -6.99 11.81
C ILE A 213 -2.84 -6.58 13.21
N LEU A 214 -3.68 -7.38 13.85
CA LEU A 214 -4.14 -7.10 15.23
C LEU A 214 -2.98 -7.11 16.24
N ASN A 215 -2.02 -8.02 16.10
CA ASN A 215 -0.83 -8.05 16.93
C ASN A 215 0.01 -6.77 16.77
N ILE A 216 0.16 -6.27 15.54
CA ILE A 216 0.85 -5.00 15.26
C ILE A 216 0.10 -3.83 15.91
N MET A 217 -1.23 -3.78 15.78
CA MET A 217 -2.06 -2.74 16.42
C MET A 217 -1.99 -2.80 17.95
N ASN A 218 -1.75 -3.98 18.52
CA ASN A 218 -1.48 -4.17 19.95
C ASN A 218 0.02 -3.94 20.30
N ASN A 219 0.79 -3.32 19.39
CA ASN A 219 2.20 -3.00 19.56
C ASN A 219 3.11 -4.20 19.87
N GLN A 220 2.76 -5.38 19.39
CA GLN A 220 3.65 -6.53 19.51
C GLN A 220 4.92 -6.28 18.67
N SER A 221 6.07 -6.24 19.33
CA SER A 221 7.38 -6.04 18.67
C SER A 221 7.76 -7.24 17.80
N GLY A 222 8.56 -6.99 16.77
CA GLY A 222 9.10 -8.00 15.88
C GLY A 222 9.03 -7.62 14.41
N PRO A 223 9.50 -8.50 13.51
CA PRO A 223 9.64 -8.20 12.07
C PRO A 223 8.34 -7.73 11.40
N ALA A 224 7.17 -8.23 11.83
CA ALA A 224 5.90 -7.80 11.27
C ALA A 224 5.60 -6.32 11.57
N ARG A 225 5.88 -5.86 12.81
CA ARG A 225 5.76 -4.45 13.18
C ARG A 225 6.80 -3.60 12.45
N ASP A 226 8.02 -4.10 12.36
CA ASP A 226 9.14 -3.37 11.75
C ASP A 226 8.92 -3.11 10.27
N VAL A 227 8.46 -4.11 9.49
CA VAL A 227 8.14 -3.92 8.06
C VAL A 227 6.97 -2.96 7.87
N VAL A 228 5.97 -2.98 8.76
CA VAL A 228 4.86 -2.02 8.71
C VAL A 228 5.33 -0.62 9.06
N CYS A 229 6.16 -0.43 10.06
CA CYS A 229 6.73 0.88 10.38
C CYS A 229 7.55 1.45 9.21
N LEU A 230 8.32 0.61 8.52
CA LEU A 230 9.13 1.00 7.36
C LEU A 230 8.24 1.45 6.17
N ASN A 231 7.26 0.63 5.80
CA ASN A 231 6.33 0.96 4.71
C ASN A 231 5.40 2.14 5.08
N THR A 232 4.98 2.23 6.34
CA THR A 232 4.23 3.39 6.85
C THR A 232 5.08 4.67 6.78
N GLY A 233 6.35 4.60 7.15
CA GLY A 233 7.26 5.76 7.07
C GLY A 233 7.38 6.31 5.65
N ALA A 234 7.55 5.42 4.68
CA ALA A 234 7.56 5.78 3.26
C ALA A 234 6.20 6.35 2.80
N THR A 235 5.08 5.79 3.30
CA THR A 235 3.73 6.31 3.01
C THR A 235 3.56 7.74 3.54
N LEU A 236 3.97 8.01 4.79
CA LEU A 236 3.90 9.34 5.41
C LEU A 236 4.75 10.37 4.68
N TYR A 237 5.93 9.95 4.22
CA TYR A 237 6.79 10.78 3.39
C TYR A 237 6.15 11.08 2.03
N ALA A 238 5.64 10.05 1.33
CA ALA A 238 4.92 10.23 0.08
C ALA A 238 3.69 11.14 0.25
N ALA A 239 2.97 11.03 1.36
CA ALA A 239 1.84 11.89 1.70
C ALA A 239 2.23 13.33 2.10
N ASN A 240 3.52 13.67 2.13
CA ASN A 240 4.06 14.95 2.59
C ASN A 240 3.67 15.29 4.06
N VAL A 241 3.45 14.28 4.92
CA VAL A 241 3.25 14.44 6.36
C VAL A 241 4.58 14.70 7.05
N CYS A 242 5.66 14.11 6.57
CA CYS A 242 7.04 14.28 7.06
C CYS A 242 8.01 14.60 5.92
N LYS A 243 9.21 15.04 6.27
CA LYS A 243 10.21 15.56 5.31
C LYS A 243 11.14 14.48 4.76
N SER A 244 11.17 13.30 5.40
CA SER A 244 11.99 12.17 4.99
C SER A 244 11.33 10.84 5.39
N ILE A 245 11.76 9.73 4.76
CA ILE A 245 11.32 8.38 5.15
C ILE A 245 11.74 8.11 6.60
N ALA A 246 12.92 8.56 7.03
CA ALA A 246 13.41 8.37 8.40
C ALA A 246 12.50 9.02 9.44
N GLU A 247 12.08 10.28 9.23
CA GLU A 247 11.10 10.94 10.10
C GLU A 247 9.76 10.16 10.11
N GLY A 248 9.34 9.68 8.95
CA GLY A 248 8.13 8.89 8.82
C GLY A 248 8.18 7.56 9.58
N VAL A 249 9.32 6.86 9.55
CA VAL A 249 9.53 5.63 10.33
C VAL A 249 9.48 5.89 11.83
N GLN A 250 10.08 6.97 12.30
CA GLN A 250 10.01 7.37 13.71
C GLN A 250 8.57 7.68 14.12
N LEU A 251 7.84 8.43 13.30
CA LEU A 251 6.43 8.75 13.54
C LEU A 251 5.55 7.50 13.52
N ALA A 252 5.75 6.59 12.57
CA ALA A 252 5.04 5.31 12.52
C ALA A 252 5.29 4.46 13.77
N SER A 253 6.54 4.37 14.21
CA SER A 253 6.91 3.62 15.42
C SER A 253 6.25 4.20 16.67
N SER A 254 6.23 5.53 16.85
CA SER A 254 5.57 6.18 17.97
C SER A 254 4.05 6.05 17.91
N THR A 255 3.45 6.09 16.71
CA THR A 255 2.01 5.90 16.53
C THR A 255 1.56 4.50 16.94
N CYS A 256 2.31 3.46 16.59
CA CYS A 256 2.03 2.09 17.07
C CYS A 256 2.07 2.00 18.60
N LEU A 257 2.92 2.77 19.29
CA LEU A 257 2.99 2.81 20.75
C LEU A 257 1.76 3.47 21.38
N LEU A 258 1.19 4.51 20.77
CA LEU A 258 0.07 5.28 21.33
C LEU A 258 -1.24 4.50 21.35
N TYR A 259 -1.44 3.53 20.45
CA TYR A 259 -2.66 2.71 20.40
C TYR A 259 -2.79 1.72 21.56
N THR A 260 -1.74 1.52 22.35
CA THR A 260 -1.71 0.58 23.49
C THR A 260 -1.78 1.25 24.85
N SER A 261 -1.88 2.59 24.90
CA SER A 261 -2.13 3.28 26.18
C SER A 261 -3.62 3.23 26.53
N PRO A 262 -4.01 2.70 27.71
CA PRO A 262 -5.40 2.66 28.17
C PRO A 262 -6.01 4.06 28.33
#